data_d67385b474830b5a595f7db8dca31029
#
_entry.id   d67385b474830b5a595f7db8dca31029
#
_cell.length_a   1.000
_cell.length_b   1.000
_cell.length_c   1.000
_cell.angle_alpha   90.00
_cell.angle_beta   90.00
_cell.angle_gamma   90.00
#
_symmetry.space_group_name_H-M   'P 1'
#
loop_
_entity.id
_entity.type
_entity.pdbx_description
1 polymer ?
#
loop_
_entity_poly.entity_id
_entity_poly.type
_entity_poly.pdbx_seq_one_letter_code
_entity_poly.pdbx_strand_id
1 'polypeptide(L)'
;MNNETMQLLYNRKSVRAYEKQPIPEADVQAILRAAVEAPTAGNMTLWSAIRVTDEAKKKRLSETCDNQPFIAAAPLVLVFCADYKRWYDLFASLELGETLRRPGEGDMMLAMVDAVIAAHASVVAADALGYGSCYIGDIIERC
;
A
#
# COMPACT_ATOMS: atom_id res chain seq x y z
N MET A 1 24.67 3.34 -20.46
CA MET A 1 24.63 2.21 -19.50
C MET A 1 23.21 1.65 -19.52
N ASN A 2 23.08 0.37 -19.85
CA ASN A 2 21.78 -0.30 -19.82
C ASN A 2 21.55 -0.80 -18.37
N ASN A 3 20.83 -0.02 -17.55
CA ASN A 3 20.55 -0.35 -16.17
C ASN A 3 19.07 -0.81 -16.08
N GLU A 4 18.84 -2.07 -15.74
CA GLU A 4 17.51 -2.69 -15.70
C GLU A 4 16.57 -1.98 -14.73
N THR A 5 17.07 -1.57 -13.56
CA THR A 5 16.27 -0.83 -12.58
C THR A 5 15.78 0.51 -13.13
N MET A 6 16.65 1.24 -13.83
CA MET A 6 16.28 2.51 -14.45
C MET A 6 15.25 2.31 -15.56
N GLN A 7 15.41 1.26 -16.37
CA GLN A 7 14.43 0.94 -17.40
C GLN A 7 13.08 0.58 -16.83
N LEU A 8 13.04 -0.21 -15.75
CA LEU A 8 11.81 -0.55 -15.04
C LEU A 8 11.09 0.70 -14.56
N LEU A 9 11.80 1.63 -13.91
CA LEU A 9 11.22 2.89 -13.44
C LEU A 9 10.71 3.78 -14.57
N TYR A 10 11.43 3.86 -15.69
CA TYR A 10 11.03 4.67 -16.84
C TYR A 10 9.85 4.08 -17.62
N ASN A 11 9.74 2.75 -17.67
CA ASN A 11 8.69 2.04 -18.39
C ASN A 11 7.41 1.86 -17.58
N ARG A 12 7.45 2.11 -16.26
CA ARG A 12 6.27 1.98 -15.39
C ARG A 12 5.12 2.85 -15.90
N LYS A 13 3.97 2.26 -16.02
CA LYS A 13 2.73 2.94 -16.41
C LYS A 13 1.53 2.40 -15.64
N SER A 14 0.45 3.19 -15.56
CA SER A 14 -0.81 2.72 -14.99
C SER A 14 -1.49 1.74 -15.93
N VAL A 15 -1.65 0.50 -15.47
CA VAL A 15 -2.36 -0.59 -16.18
C VAL A 15 -3.73 -0.78 -15.54
N ARG A 16 -4.79 -0.74 -16.37
CA ARG A 16 -6.19 -0.83 -15.93
C ARG A 16 -6.97 -1.97 -16.59
N ALA A 17 -6.25 -2.88 -17.23
CA ALA A 17 -6.82 -4.10 -17.80
C ALA A 17 -5.96 -5.27 -17.34
N TYR A 18 -6.60 -6.28 -16.76
CA TYR A 18 -5.92 -7.41 -16.14
C TYR A 18 -6.40 -8.73 -16.74
N GLU A 19 -5.50 -9.70 -16.80
CA GLU A 19 -5.82 -11.07 -17.13
C GLU A 19 -6.62 -11.72 -15.98
N LYS A 20 -7.49 -12.67 -16.33
CA LYS A 20 -8.29 -13.42 -15.35
C LYS A 20 -7.50 -14.56 -14.70
N GLN A 21 -6.22 -14.37 -14.49
CA GLN A 21 -5.36 -15.35 -13.86
C GLN A 21 -4.98 -14.88 -12.46
N PRO A 22 -5.00 -15.78 -11.46
CA PRO A 22 -4.50 -15.43 -10.13
C PRO A 22 -2.98 -15.22 -10.18
N ILE A 23 -2.49 -14.27 -9.43
CA ILE A 23 -1.05 -14.10 -9.19
C ILE A 23 -0.60 -15.24 -8.26
N PRO A 24 0.49 -15.97 -8.59
CA PRO A 24 1.05 -16.97 -7.70
C PRO A 24 1.32 -16.43 -6.30
N GLU A 25 1.01 -17.18 -5.27
CA GLU A 25 1.16 -16.70 -3.89
C GLU A 25 2.61 -16.32 -3.55
N ALA A 26 3.58 -17.01 -4.14
CA ALA A 26 5.00 -16.68 -3.99
C ALA A 26 5.32 -15.25 -4.49
N ASP A 27 4.72 -14.83 -5.60
CA ASP A 27 4.90 -13.49 -6.16
C ASP A 27 4.16 -12.44 -5.31
N VAL A 28 2.97 -12.77 -4.81
CA VAL A 28 2.25 -11.90 -3.85
C VAL A 28 3.10 -11.67 -2.60
N GLN A 29 3.71 -12.73 -2.06
CA GLN A 29 4.60 -12.61 -0.90
C GLN A 29 5.87 -11.81 -1.21
N ALA A 30 6.45 -11.94 -2.39
CA ALA A 30 7.60 -11.15 -2.82
C ALA A 30 7.24 -9.65 -2.92
N ILE A 31 6.06 -9.33 -3.47
CA ILE A 31 5.53 -7.95 -3.55
C ILE A 31 5.33 -7.37 -2.15
N LEU A 32 4.70 -8.12 -1.24
CA LEU A 32 4.46 -7.67 0.14
C LEU A 32 5.77 -7.52 0.92
N ARG A 33 6.73 -8.43 0.71
CA ARG A 33 8.06 -8.34 1.33
C ARG A 33 8.78 -7.06 0.89
N ALA A 34 8.73 -6.68 -0.38
CA ALA A 34 9.32 -5.44 -0.86
C ALA A 34 8.74 -4.20 -0.15
N ALA A 35 7.43 -4.22 0.15
CA ALA A 35 6.81 -3.16 0.95
C ALA A 35 7.35 -3.13 2.39
N VAL A 36 7.55 -4.29 3.02
CA VAL A 36 8.06 -4.40 4.40
C VAL A 36 9.53 -3.96 4.50
N GLU A 37 10.34 -4.24 3.48
CA GLU A 37 11.75 -3.84 3.42
C GLU A 37 11.95 -2.35 3.03
N ALA A 38 10.87 -1.64 2.70
CA ALA A 38 10.94 -0.22 2.38
C ALA A 38 11.34 0.61 3.63
N PRO A 39 12.09 1.70 3.44
CA PRO A 39 12.50 2.55 4.56
C PRO A 39 11.29 3.22 5.22
N THR A 40 11.34 3.37 6.54
CA THR A 40 10.29 4.03 7.32
C THR A 40 10.88 5.01 8.34
N ALA A 41 10.10 5.99 8.75
CA ALA A 41 10.52 6.97 9.75
C ALA A 41 10.89 6.28 11.07
N GLY A 42 12.14 6.46 11.51
CA GLY A 42 12.64 5.85 12.74
C GLY A 42 12.55 4.32 12.79
N ASN A 43 12.44 3.65 11.66
CA ASN A 43 12.19 2.22 11.54
C ASN A 43 10.91 1.75 12.25
N MET A 44 9.92 2.65 12.36
CA MET A 44 8.67 2.39 13.11
C MET A 44 7.61 1.67 12.29
N THR A 45 7.73 1.64 10.98
CA THR A 45 6.75 1.01 10.07
C THR A 45 5.32 1.51 10.35
N LEU A 46 5.11 2.82 10.17
CA LEU A 46 3.86 3.53 10.53
C LEU A 46 2.75 3.30 9.51
N TRP A 47 2.64 2.09 8.99
CA TRP A 47 1.64 1.72 8.00
C TRP A 47 1.15 0.28 8.18
N SER A 48 -0.01 0.01 7.63
CA SER A 48 -0.59 -1.33 7.52
C SER A 48 -1.05 -1.56 6.09
N ALA A 49 -1.02 -2.82 5.63
CA ALA A 49 -1.56 -3.21 4.33
C ALA A 49 -2.69 -4.22 4.50
N ILE A 50 -3.79 -4.00 3.79
CA ILE A 50 -4.94 -4.90 3.74
C ILE A 50 -4.99 -5.53 2.35
N ARG A 51 -4.83 -6.85 2.26
CA ARG A 51 -5.13 -7.60 1.04
C ARG A 51 -6.62 -7.85 0.96
N VAL A 52 -7.28 -7.26 -0.03
CA VAL A 52 -8.72 -7.43 -0.24
C VAL A 52 -8.96 -8.64 -1.14
N THR A 53 -9.46 -9.73 -0.56
CA THR A 53 -9.74 -11.00 -1.25
C THR A 53 -11.24 -11.23 -1.50
N ASP A 54 -12.09 -10.54 -0.76
CA ASP A 54 -13.54 -10.65 -0.88
C ASP A 54 -14.05 -9.90 -2.12
N GLU A 55 -14.73 -10.61 -3.02
CA GLU A 55 -15.21 -10.05 -4.29
C GLU A 55 -16.27 -8.95 -4.10
N ALA A 56 -17.11 -9.05 -3.06
CA ALA A 56 -18.12 -8.02 -2.77
C ALA A 56 -17.44 -6.74 -2.29
N LYS A 57 -16.36 -6.85 -1.49
CA LYS A 57 -15.56 -5.71 -1.05
C LYS A 57 -14.80 -5.08 -2.22
N LYS A 58 -14.20 -5.87 -3.12
CA LYS A 58 -13.55 -5.37 -4.33
C LYS A 58 -14.54 -4.62 -5.22
N LYS A 59 -15.75 -5.17 -5.40
CA LYS A 59 -16.83 -4.51 -6.12
C LYS A 59 -17.22 -3.19 -5.44
N ARG A 60 -17.38 -3.19 -4.11
CA ARG A 60 -17.69 -1.97 -3.37
C ARG A 60 -16.60 -0.91 -3.51
N LEU A 61 -15.32 -1.29 -3.44
CA LEU A 61 -14.20 -0.39 -3.71
C LEU A 61 -14.27 0.18 -5.13
N SER A 62 -14.59 -0.63 -6.13
CA SER A 62 -14.71 -0.13 -7.51
C SER A 62 -15.81 0.93 -7.66
N GLU A 63 -16.88 0.85 -6.89
CA GLU A 63 -17.97 1.84 -6.87
C GLU A 63 -17.57 3.11 -6.11
N THR A 64 -16.96 2.97 -4.92
CA THR A 64 -16.59 4.10 -4.06
C THR A 64 -15.35 4.84 -4.53
N CYS A 65 -14.47 4.19 -5.29
CA CYS A 65 -13.30 4.80 -5.92
C CYS A 65 -13.64 5.24 -7.35
N ASP A 66 -14.59 6.14 -7.50
CA ASP A 66 -14.98 6.81 -8.73
C ASP A 66 -15.49 5.88 -9.86
N ASN A 67 -16.25 4.83 -9.49
CA ASN A 67 -16.81 3.86 -10.43
C ASN A 67 -15.77 3.27 -11.40
N GLN A 68 -14.66 2.78 -10.87
CA GLN A 68 -13.55 2.20 -11.63
C GLN A 68 -13.65 0.66 -11.65
N PRO A 69 -14.29 0.04 -12.65
CA PRO A 69 -14.58 -1.40 -12.66
C PRO A 69 -13.35 -2.30 -12.69
N PHE A 70 -12.20 -1.80 -13.17
CA PHE A 70 -10.96 -2.56 -13.19
C PHE A 70 -10.45 -2.91 -11.79
N ILE A 71 -10.86 -2.17 -10.72
CA ILE A 71 -10.51 -2.50 -9.34
C ILE A 71 -11.14 -3.84 -8.93
N ALA A 72 -12.42 -4.06 -9.28
CA ALA A 72 -13.07 -5.33 -9.01
C ALA A 72 -12.46 -6.49 -9.82
N ALA A 73 -11.95 -6.21 -11.01
CA ALA A 73 -11.33 -7.20 -11.90
C ALA A 73 -9.86 -7.52 -11.53
N ALA A 74 -9.21 -6.72 -10.69
CA ALA A 74 -7.81 -6.90 -10.35
C ALA A 74 -7.60 -8.20 -9.56
N PRO A 75 -6.61 -9.05 -9.92
CA PRO A 75 -6.31 -10.29 -9.19
C PRO A 75 -5.71 -10.04 -7.81
N LEU A 76 -5.09 -8.88 -7.61
CA LEU A 76 -4.54 -8.43 -6.33
C LEU A 76 -4.97 -6.99 -6.07
N VAL A 77 -5.61 -6.75 -4.94
CA VAL A 77 -5.95 -5.41 -4.44
C VAL A 77 -5.34 -5.26 -3.05
N LEU A 78 -4.47 -4.26 -2.91
CA LEU A 78 -3.84 -3.89 -1.64
C LEU A 78 -4.27 -2.48 -1.25
N VAL A 79 -4.70 -2.31 0.00
CA VAL A 79 -5.00 -1.00 0.60
C VAL A 79 -3.91 -0.70 1.61
N PHE A 80 -3.13 0.34 1.35
CA PHE A 80 -2.12 0.82 2.28
C PHE A 80 -2.71 1.92 3.17
N CYS A 81 -2.60 1.74 4.46
CA CYS A 81 -3.16 2.63 5.47
C CYS A 81 -2.05 3.29 6.27
N ALA A 82 -2.14 4.59 6.48
CA ALA A 82 -1.36 5.27 7.51
C ALA A 82 -1.79 4.73 8.89
N ASP A 83 -0.85 4.17 9.66
CA ASP A 83 -1.15 3.46 10.91
C ASP A 83 -0.15 3.81 12.01
N TYR A 84 -0.46 4.87 12.74
CA TYR A 84 0.27 5.24 13.96
C TYR A 84 -0.33 4.59 15.22
N LYS A 85 -1.56 4.11 15.14
CA LYS A 85 -2.34 3.61 16.29
C LYS A 85 -1.61 2.50 17.04
N ARG A 86 -0.98 1.57 16.35
CA ARG A 86 -0.21 0.48 16.94
C ARG A 86 0.84 0.96 17.94
N TRP A 87 1.58 2.00 17.61
CA TRP A 87 2.58 2.58 18.48
C TRP A 87 1.98 3.34 19.65
N TYR A 88 0.90 4.10 19.39
CA TYR A 88 0.18 4.77 20.44
C TYR A 88 -0.36 3.79 21.47
N ASP A 89 -0.99 2.69 21.04
CA ASP A 89 -1.52 1.66 21.93
C ASP A 89 -0.40 0.97 22.72
N LEU A 90 0.75 0.68 22.08
CA LEU A 90 1.92 0.12 22.73
C LEU A 90 2.43 1.06 23.83
N PHE A 91 2.66 2.32 23.53
CA PHE A 91 3.15 3.29 24.50
C PHE A 91 2.14 3.53 25.62
N ALA A 92 0.85 3.53 25.32
CA ALA A 92 -0.20 3.65 26.34
C ALA A 92 -0.17 2.45 27.32
N SER A 93 0.14 1.25 26.82
CA SER A 93 0.24 0.05 27.66
C SER A 93 1.47 0.03 28.59
N LEU A 94 2.46 0.89 28.32
CA LEU A 94 3.67 1.00 29.15
C LEU A 94 3.51 1.94 30.36
N GLU A 95 2.30 2.43 30.60
CA GLU A 95 1.98 3.32 31.75
C GLU A 95 2.91 4.55 31.86
N LEU A 96 3.26 5.16 30.70
CA LEU A 96 4.18 6.30 30.63
C LEU A 96 3.64 7.60 31.26
N GLY A 97 2.44 7.55 31.83
CA GLY A 97 1.80 8.66 32.51
C GLY A 97 1.55 9.86 31.60
N GLU A 98 1.76 11.08 32.15
CA GLU A 98 1.54 12.32 31.40
C GLU A 98 2.52 12.58 30.26
N THR A 99 3.56 11.77 30.11
CA THR A 99 4.53 11.89 29.00
C THR A 99 4.00 11.36 27.67
N LEU A 100 2.91 10.59 27.69
CA LEU A 100 2.29 10.07 26.48
C LEU A 100 1.42 11.14 25.83
N ARG A 101 1.92 11.77 24.76
CA ARG A 101 1.12 12.66 23.94
C ARG A 101 0.22 11.88 22.96
N ARG A 102 -0.93 12.45 22.64
CA ARG A 102 -1.77 11.92 21.55
C ARG A 102 -1.11 12.17 20.19
N PRO A 103 -1.29 11.25 19.21
CA PRO A 103 -0.87 11.50 17.84
C PRO A 103 -1.48 12.80 17.31
N GLY A 104 -0.66 13.56 16.59
CA GLY A 104 -1.06 14.81 15.96
C GLY A 104 -0.88 14.76 14.44
N GLU A 105 -1.01 15.92 13.78
CA GLU A 105 -0.90 16.07 12.33
C GLU A 105 0.48 15.61 11.80
N GLY A 106 1.55 15.90 12.54
CA GLY A 106 2.90 15.46 12.16
C GLY A 106 3.04 13.94 12.14
N ASP A 107 2.43 13.22 13.10
CA ASP A 107 2.43 11.76 13.14
C ASP A 107 1.61 11.17 11.97
N MET A 108 0.48 11.81 11.64
CA MET A 108 -0.32 11.47 10.48
C MET A 108 0.49 11.62 9.19
N MET A 109 1.18 12.75 9.03
CA MET A 109 2.02 12.99 7.84
C MET A 109 3.14 11.95 7.71
N LEU A 110 3.84 11.62 8.79
CA LEU A 110 4.85 10.58 8.79
C LEU A 110 4.27 9.22 8.39
N ALA A 111 3.14 8.84 8.96
CA ALA A 111 2.48 7.57 8.66
C ALA A 111 1.99 7.51 7.19
N MET A 112 1.48 8.62 6.65
CA MET A 112 1.11 8.71 5.23
C MET A 112 2.33 8.54 4.31
N VAL A 113 3.45 9.18 4.63
CA VAL A 113 4.69 9.06 3.84
C VAL A 113 5.20 7.62 3.88
N ASP A 114 5.25 7.00 5.05
CA ASP A 114 5.65 5.59 5.20
C ASP A 114 4.74 4.66 4.37
N ALA A 115 3.43 4.85 4.42
CA ALA A 115 2.47 4.07 3.65
C ALA A 115 2.67 4.22 2.13
N VAL A 116 2.93 5.44 1.65
CA VAL A 116 3.20 5.71 0.22
C VAL A 116 4.52 5.09 -0.23
N ILE A 117 5.57 5.17 0.58
CA ILE A 117 6.87 4.56 0.28
C ILE A 117 6.73 3.03 0.18
N ALA A 118 6.06 2.40 1.13
CA ALA A 118 5.79 0.96 1.13
C ALA A 118 4.95 0.53 -0.09
N ALA A 119 3.89 1.29 -0.40
CA ALA A 119 3.07 1.06 -1.59
C ALA A 119 3.89 1.18 -2.87
N HIS A 120 4.79 2.17 -2.97
CA HIS A 120 5.64 2.32 -4.14
C HIS A 120 6.64 1.17 -4.28
N ALA A 121 7.25 0.72 -3.18
CA ALA A 121 8.14 -0.44 -3.20
C ALA A 121 7.41 -1.71 -3.70
N SER A 122 6.16 -1.92 -3.27
CA SER A 122 5.34 -3.03 -3.77
C SER A 122 5.03 -2.93 -5.27
N VAL A 123 4.81 -1.72 -5.79
CA VAL A 123 4.60 -1.48 -7.23
C VAL A 123 5.86 -1.77 -8.03
N VAL A 124 7.02 -1.31 -7.57
CA VAL A 124 8.31 -1.60 -8.23
C VAL A 124 8.57 -3.11 -8.27
N ALA A 125 8.28 -3.82 -7.17
CA ALA A 125 8.42 -5.27 -7.12
C ALA A 125 7.44 -5.99 -8.07
N ALA A 126 6.19 -5.52 -8.15
CA ALA A 126 5.21 -6.05 -9.09
C ALA A 126 5.67 -5.88 -10.55
N ASP A 127 6.13 -4.67 -10.91
CA ASP A 127 6.65 -4.39 -12.24
C ASP A 127 7.89 -5.25 -12.56
N ALA A 128 8.79 -5.47 -11.59
CA ALA A 128 9.95 -6.35 -11.75
C ALA A 128 9.59 -7.82 -11.98
N LEU A 129 8.44 -8.26 -11.46
CA LEU A 129 7.88 -9.59 -11.69
C LEU A 129 7.01 -9.66 -12.96
N GLY A 130 6.89 -8.57 -13.71
CA GLY A 130 6.10 -8.49 -14.95
C GLY A 130 4.62 -8.18 -14.76
N TYR A 131 4.19 -7.78 -13.57
CA TYR A 131 2.80 -7.41 -13.28
C TYR A 131 2.59 -5.92 -13.41
N GLY A 132 1.67 -5.52 -14.30
CA GLY A 132 1.23 -4.13 -14.41
C GLY A 132 0.36 -3.73 -13.23
N SER A 133 0.46 -2.47 -12.80
CA SER A 133 -0.22 -1.94 -11.62
C SER A 133 -0.91 -0.59 -11.88
N CYS A 134 -1.83 -0.21 -11.01
CA CYS A 134 -2.45 1.12 -10.99
C CYS A 134 -2.64 1.59 -9.54
N TYR A 135 -2.18 2.80 -9.24
CA TYR A 135 -2.54 3.49 -8.00
C TYR A 135 -3.96 4.02 -8.06
N ILE A 136 -4.66 3.95 -6.94
CA ILE A 136 -5.99 4.54 -6.77
C ILE A 136 -5.89 5.61 -5.69
N GLY A 137 -6.08 6.86 -6.08
CA GLY A 137 -6.01 8.03 -5.20
C GLY A 137 -7.38 8.61 -4.81
N ASP A 138 -8.43 8.29 -5.57
CA ASP A 138 -9.76 8.91 -5.46
C ASP A 138 -10.52 8.58 -4.16
N ILE A 139 -9.96 7.73 -3.33
CA ILE A 139 -10.53 7.37 -2.02
C ILE A 139 -10.60 8.58 -1.07
N ILE A 140 -9.80 9.61 -1.31
CA ILE A 140 -9.68 10.79 -0.44
C ILE A 140 -10.85 11.77 -0.67
N GLU A 141 -11.46 11.79 -1.85
CA GLU A 141 -12.46 12.79 -2.23
C GLU A 141 -13.88 12.47 -1.72
N ARG A 142 -14.13 11.26 -1.20
CA ARG A 142 -15.47 10.78 -0.80
C ARG A 142 -15.55 10.26 0.64
N CYS A 143 -14.58 10.60 1.47
CA CYS A 143 -14.60 10.30 2.91
C CYS A 143 -15.22 11.44 3.71
#